data_a5a16bbec89a0e3314cd79d262f98a49
#
_entry.id   a5a16bbec89a0e3314cd79d262f98a49
#
_cell.length_a   1.000
_cell.length_b   1.000
_cell.length_c   1.000
_cell.angle_alpha   90.00
_cell.angle_beta   90.00
_cell.angle_gamma   90.00
#
_symmetry.space_group_name_H-M   'P 1'
#
loop_
_entity.id
_entity.type
_entity.pdbx_description
1 polymer ?
#
loop_
_entity_poly.entity_id
_entity_poly.type
_entity_poly.pdbx_seq_one_letter_code
_entity_poly.pdbx_strand_id
1 'polypeptide(L)'
;MNVLGIIFSSLAIFVLIRPALAQEKNSGAAASDPTAAVNYQDVRYRYFDLDRGADKHSFQTEGAYMLHPRLKLTNELRYVNTDSSGKSEQDFEELKLKGIHLTNIKPFGIKAKLALGAEWLKDLGDFDKGTGTGADSIAPLAGIGWVPDDRNFIITLVQYFYSYDTDNARDEDVRETAPRLIWIRSLPELGGWFKADLKMSIDHEDDENFDQVLELQLGKMVSPSVGFYGEVFLGDDVLDSNAYNYSVGGAVRVMY
;
A
#
# COMPACT_ATOMS: atom_id res chain seq x y z
N MET A 1 9.91 -24.93 -5.43
CA MET A 1 9.43 -24.18 -6.63
C MET A 1 10.11 -22.83 -6.58
N ASN A 2 10.84 -22.37 -7.61
CA ASN A 2 11.62 -21.13 -7.49
C ASN A 2 10.70 -19.92 -7.39
N VAL A 3 10.86 -19.10 -6.35
CA VAL A 3 10.10 -17.86 -6.06
C VAL A 3 10.05 -16.93 -7.30
N LEU A 4 11.15 -16.87 -8.05
CA LEU A 4 11.22 -16.12 -9.31
C LEU A 4 10.16 -16.58 -10.34
N GLY A 5 9.87 -17.88 -10.42
CA GLY A 5 8.88 -18.45 -11.34
C GLY A 5 7.45 -18.05 -11.01
N ILE A 6 7.13 -17.89 -9.72
CA ILE A 6 5.78 -17.46 -9.26
C ILE A 6 5.58 -15.96 -9.53
N ILE A 7 6.60 -15.13 -9.28
CA ILE A 7 6.57 -13.69 -9.57
C ILE A 7 6.37 -13.45 -11.07
N PHE A 8 7.10 -14.17 -11.94
CA PHE A 8 6.93 -14.05 -13.39
C PHE A 8 5.59 -14.59 -13.91
N SER A 9 5.05 -15.66 -13.30
CA SER A 9 3.73 -16.20 -13.67
C SER A 9 2.59 -15.26 -13.29
N SER A 10 2.67 -14.61 -12.13
CA SER A 10 1.71 -13.58 -11.71
C SER A 10 1.74 -12.35 -12.63
N LEU A 11 2.93 -11.94 -13.06
CA LEU A 11 3.10 -10.82 -14.01
C LEU A 11 2.49 -11.14 -15.39
N ALA A 12 2.59 -12.40 -15.86
CA ALA A 12 2.12 -12.80 -17.18
C ALA A 12 0.59 -12.88 -17.29
N ILE A 13 -0.12 -13.22 -16.22
CA ILE A 13 -1.59 -13.36 -16.22
C ILE A 13 -2.27 -11.98 -16.32
N PHE A 14 -1.68 -10.93 -15.74
CA PHE A 14 -2.27 -9.59 -15.68
C PHE A 14 -2.01 -8.70 -16.91
N VAL A 15 -0.99 -8.99 -17.71
CA VAL A 15 -0.68 -8.23 -18.94
C VAL A 15 -1.73 -8.41 -20.04
N LEU A 16 -2.60 -9.44 -19.94
CA LEU A 16 -3.58 -9.77 -20.98
C LEU A 16 -4.91 -8.99 -20.87
N ILE A 17 -5.17 -8.30 -19.78
CA ILE A 17 -6.39 -7.50 -19.60
C ILE A 17 -6.08 -6.05 -20.01
N ARG A 18 -6.38 -5.69 -21.27
CA ARG A 18 -6.38 -4.29 -21.72
C ARG A 18 -7.79 -3.73 -21.68
N PRO A 19 -8.22 -3.00 -20.64
CA PRO A 19 -9.39 -2.15 -20.76
C PRO A 19 -9.00 -0.89 -21.54
N ALA A 20 -9.59 -0.70 -22.72
CA ALA A 20 -9.46 0.54 -23.51
C ALA A 20 -10.36 1.63 -22.88
N LEU A 21 -10.03 2.06 -21.66
CA LEU A 21 -10.75 3.13 -20.98
C LEU A 21 -9.89 4.40 -20.99
N ALA A 22 -10.55 5.56 -21.10
CA ALA A 22 -9.91 6.85 -21.12
C ALA A 22 -9.04 7.02 -19.85
N GLN A 23 -7.74 6.94 -20.03
CA GLN A 23 -6.75 6.98 -18.98
C GLN A 23 -6.43 8.43 -18.64
N GLU A 24 -6.51 8.83 -17.39
CA GLU A 24 -5.89 10.08 -16.93
C GLU A 24 -4.40 10.03 -17.31
N LYS A 25 -3.83 11.21 -17.64
CA LYS A 25 -2.46 11.34 -18.14
C LYS A 25 -1.50 10.49 -17.29
N ASN A 26 -0.97 9.42 -17.87
CA ASN A 26 -0.08 8.48 -17.19
C ASN A 26 1.13 9.22 -16.60
N SER A 27 1.13 9.40 -15.30
CA SER A 27 2.27 9.92 -14.57
C SER A 27 2.53 9.05 -13.33
N GLY A 28 3.79 8.92 -12.93
CA GLY A 28 4.15 8.21 -11.71
C GLY A 28 3.47 8.79 -10.47
N ALA A 29 3.24 10.11 -10.44
CA ALA A 29 2.48 10.79 -9.40
C ALA A 29 1.02 10.29 -9.34
N ALA A 30 0.35 10.17 -10.49
CA ALA A 30 -1.02 9.65 -10.55
C ALA A 30 -1.11 8.19 -10.08
N ALA A 31 -0.11 7.35 -10.38
CA ALA A 31 -0.09 5.97 -9.88
C ALA A 31 0.16 5.88 -8.37
N SER A 32 0.73 6.90 -7.74
CA SER A 32 0.89 6.98 -6.28
C SER A 32 -0.34 7.55 -5.56
N ASP A 33 -1.32 8.07 -6.31
CA ASP A 33 -2.61 8.55 -5.80
C ASP A 33 -3.63 7.39 -5.78
N PRO A 34 -4.09 6.92 -4.60
CA PRO A 34 -5.08 5.86 -4.50
C PRO A 34 -6.43 6.24 -5.13
N THR A 35 -6.72 7.54 -5.33
CA THR A 35 -7.96 8.03 -5.96
C THR A 35 -7.82 8.26 -7.46
N ALA A 36 -6.63 8.09 -8.04
CA ALA A 36 -6.42 8.24 -9.47
C ALA A 36 -6.92 7.02 -10.26
N ALA A 37 -7.51 7.30 -11.44
CA ALA A 37 -8.02 6.29 -12.35
C ALA A 37 -6.91 5.85 -13.33
N VAL A 38 -5.92 5.13 -12.84
CA VAL A 38 -4.77 4.65 -13.60
C VAL A 38 -4.52 3.16 -13.38
N ASN A 39 -3.95 2.51 -14.39
CA ASN A 39 -3.50 1.12 -14.30
C ASN A 39 -2.00 1.08 -14.10
N TYR A 40 -1.55 0.27 -13.12
CA TYR A 40 -0.13 0.03 -12.91
C TYR A 40 0.11 -1.32 -12.25
N GLN A 41 1.37 -1.76 -12.32
CA GLN A 41 1.92 -2.87 -11.55
C GLN A 41 3.25 -2.44 -10.98
N ASP A 42 3.43 -2.59 -9.68
CA ASP A 42 4.69 -2.40 -8.96
C ASP A 42 5.27 -3.76 -8.57
N VAL A 43 6.59 -3.86 -8.66
CA VAL A 43 7.40 -4.90 -8.00
C VAL A 43 8.31 -4.16 -7.03
N ARG A 44 8.19 -4.48 -5.77
CA ARG A 44 8.77 -3.73 -4.65
C ARG A 44 9.61 -4.64 -3.76
N TYR A 45 10.70 -4.10 -3.26
CA TYR A 45 11.50 -4.69 -2.20
C TYR A 45 11.59 -3.70 -1.04
N ARG A 46 11.49 -4.20 0.20
CA ARG A 46 11.67 -3.43 1.44
C ARG A 46 12.52 -4.20 2.42
N TYR A 47 13.34 -3.48 3.13
CA TYR A 47 14.03 -3.91 4.34
C TYR A 47 13.40 -3.19 5.54
N PHE A 48 13.15 -3.91 6.61
CA PHE A 48 12.64 -3.40 7.89
C PHE A 48 13.66 -3.71 8.97
N ASP A 49 14.02 -2.69 9.72
CA ASP A 49 14.75 -2.82 10.98
C ASP A 49 13.72 -2.97 12.09
N LEU A 50 13.63 -4.16 12.65
CA LEU A 50 12.69 -4.50 13.71
C LEU A 50 13.36 -4.32 15.08
N ASP A 51 12.54 -4.29 16.13
CA ASP A 51 13.04 -4.23 17.49
C ASP A 51 13.91 -5.43 17.85
N ARG A 52 14.76 -5.24 18.87
CA ARG A 52 15.66 -6.26 19.44
C ARG A 52 16.70 -6.80 18.46
N GLY A 53 16.99 -6.08 17.38
CA GLY A 53 17.99 -6.43 16.39
C GLY A 53 17.56 -7.53 15.43
N ALA A 54 16.26 -7.75 15.30
CA ALA A 54 15.69 -8.57 14.24
C ALA A 54 15.54 -7.76 12.94
N ASP A 55 15.45 -8.45 11.81
CA ASP A 55 15.18 -7.81 10.54
C ASP A 55 14.10 -8.55 9.73
N LYS A 56 13.56 -7.84 8.72
CA LYS A 56 12.59 -8.39 7.78
C LYS A 56 12.83 -7.86 6.39
N HIS A 57 12.91 -8.76 5.45
CA HIS A 57 12.97 -8.48 4.03
C HIS A 57 11.64 -8.81 3.38
N SER A 58 11.07 -7.87 2.64
CA SER A 58 9.77 -8.05 1.99
C SER A 58 9.90 -7.88 0.48
N PHE A 59 9.34 -8.82 -0.27
CA PHE A 59 9.12 -8.74 -1.70
C PHE A 59 7.62 -8.65 -1.95
N GLN A 60 7.20 -7.62 -2.64
CA GLN A 60 5.79 -7.30 -2.82
C GLN A 60 5.48 -7.05 -4.29
N THR A 61 4.35 -7.58 -4.75
CA THR A 61 3.73 -7.14 -5.99
C THR A 61 2.45 -6.40 -5.65
N GLU A 62 2.26 -5.22 -6.22
CA GLU A 62 1.06 -4.40 -6.04
C GLU A 62 0.55 -3.94 -7.40
N GLY A 63 -0.73 -4.09 -7.66
CA GLY A 63 -1.33 -3.66 -8.91
C GLY A 63 -2.62 -2.87 -8.71
N ALA A 64 -2.94 -2.01 -9.68
CA ALA A 64 -4.20 -1.32 -9.77
C ALA A 64 -4.78 -1.40 -11.18
N TYR A 65 -6.08 -1.69 -11.27
CA TYR A 65 -6.80 -1.92 -12.52
C TYR A 65 -8.13 -1.18 -12.48
N MET A 66 -8.38 -0.39 -13.51
CA MET A 66 -9.69 0.21 -13.73
C MET A 66 -10.59 -0.80 -14.45
N LEU A 67 -11.50 -1.43 -13.72
CA LEU A 67 -12.53 -2.31 -14.30
C LEU A 67 -13.64 -1.50 -14.99
N HIS A 68 -13.85 -0.27 -14.54
CA HIS A 68 -14.81 0.69 -15.06
C HIS A 68 -14.28 2.10 -14.73
N PRO A 69 -14.64 3.19 -15.44
CA PRO A 69 -14.18 4.55 -15.13
C PRO A 69 -14.36 5.02 -13.68
N ARG A 70 -15.23 4.33 -12.93
CA ARG A 70 -15.49 4.61 -11.51
C ARG A 70 -15.18 3.44 -10.58
N LEU A 71 -14.69 2.32 -11.09
CA LEU A 71 -14.41 1.13 -10.28
C LEU A 71 -12.96 0.71 -10.45
N LYS A 72 -12.17 0.89 -9.41
CA LYS A 72 -10.77 0.50 -9.30
C LYS A 72 -10.67 -0.78 -8.46
N LEU A 73 -9.95 -1.76 -8.96
CA LEU A 73 -9.53 -2.94 -8.20
C LEU A 73 -8.03 -2.80 -7.94
N THR A 74 -7.58 -3.06 -6.71
CA THR A 74 -6.16 -3.22 -6.41
C THR A 74 -5.92 -4.59 -5.80
N ASN A 75 -4.72 -5.12 -6.03
CA ASN A 75 -4.24 -6.33 -5.40
C ASN A 75 -2.82 -6.11 -4.87
N GLU A 76 -2.49 -6.81 -3.80
CA GLU A 76 -1.15 -6.87 -3.24
C GLU A 76 -0.88 -8.31 -2.80
N LEU A 77 0.31 -8.82 -3.11
CA LEU A 77 0.82 -10.09 -2.60
C LEU A 77 2.21 -9.83 -2.03
N ARG A 78 2.43 -10.23 -0.79
CA ARG A 78 3.68 -10.03 -0.08
C ARG A 78 4.30 -11.37 0.30
N TYR A 79 5.61 -11.47 0.07
CA TYR A 79 6.47 -12.56 0.51
C TYR A 79 7.55 -11.97 1.43
N VAL A 80 7.82 -12.62 2.55
CA VAL A 80 8.77 -12.13 3.56
C VAL A 80 9.82 -13.16 3.90
N ASN A 81 10.97 -12.65 4.36
CA ASN A 81 12.00 -13.38 5.07
C ASN A 81 12.32 -12.57 6.33
N THR A 82 12.25 -13.18 7.51
CA THR A 82 12.48 -12.52 8.79
C THR A 82 13.19 -13.44 9.76
N ASP A 83 13.85 -12.87 10.74
CA ASP A 83 14.45 -13.59 11.87
C ASP A 83 13.83 -13.21 13.22
N SER A 84 12.66 -12.56 13.20
CA SER A 84 11.95 -12.10 14.41
C SER A 84 11.66 -13.20 15.43
N SER A 85 11.52 -14.46 15.00
CA SER A 85 11.37 -15.63 15.88
C SER A 85 12.71 -16.16 16.44
N GLY A 86 13.83 -15.50 16.14
CA GLY A 86 15.20 -15.96 16.47
C GLY A 86 15.76 -16.99 15.50
N LYS A 87 15.06 -17.26 14.41
CA LYS A 87 15.51 -18.09 13.27
C LYS A 87 15.07 -17.43 11.97
N SER A 88 15.84 -17.66 10.90
CA SER A 88 15.42 -17.19 9.57
C SER A 88 14.24 -18.02 9.07
N GLU A 89 13.09 -17.37 8.95
CA GLU A 89 11.85 -17.93 8.44
C GLU A 89 11.42 -17.18 7.16
N GLN A 90 10.73 -17.87 6.26
CA GLN A 90 10.30 -17.26 5.01
C GLN A 90 8.96 -17.85 4.56
N ASP A 91 8.02 -16.99 4.17
CA ASP A 91 6.72 -17.40 3.67
C ASP A 91 6.02 -16.27 2.89
N PHE A 92 4.87 -16.57 2.28
CA PHE A 92 3.93 -15.52 1.89
C PHE A 92 3.29 -14.94 3.14
N GLU A 93 3.34 -13.62 3.30
CA GLU A 93 2.77 -12.94 4.46
C GLU A 93 1.28 -12.70 4.29
N GLU A 94 0.89 -12.07 3.20
CA GLU A 94 -0.49 -11.65 3.01
C GLU A 94 -0.88 -11.50 1.53
N LEU A 95 -2.19 -11.67 1.27
CA LEU A 95 -2.84 -11.28 0.04
C LEU A 95 -3.91 -10.23 0.35
N LYS A 96 -3.84 -9.07 -0.34
CA LYS A 96 -4.87 -8.02 -0.24
C LYS A 96 -5.60 -7.84 -1.57
N LEU A 97 -6.92 -7.71 -1.50
CA LEU A 97 -7.76 -7.31 -2.61
C LEU A 97 -8.62 -6.13 -2.17
N LYS A 98 -8.61 -5.04 -2.94
CA LYS A 98 -9.36 -3.83 -2.60
C LYS A 98 -10.18 -3.35 -3.79
N GLY A 99 -11.48 -3.18 -3.56
CA GLY A 99 -12.40 -2.56 -4.51
C GLY A 99 -12.73 -1.13 -4.10
N ILE A 100 -12.58 -0.17 -5.02
CA ILE A 100 -12.79 1.26 -4.74
C ILE A 100 -13.72 1.86 -5.80
N HIS A 101 -14.83 2.44 -5.35
CA HIS A 101 -15.69 3.27 -6.19
C HIS A 101 -15.25 4.72 -6.13
N LEU A 102 -14.99 5.34 -7.28
CA LEU A 102 -14.51 6.71 -7.43
C LEU A 102 -15.61 7.61 -7.98
N THR A 103 -15.86 8.75 -7.34
CA THR A 103 -16.84 9.74 -7.78
C THR A 103 -16.22 11.14 -7.78
N ASN A 104 -16.29 11.85 -8.91
CA ASN A 104 -15.85 13.23 -8.98
C ASN A 104 -16.83 14.13 -8.23
N ILE A 105 -16.29 14.97 -7.36
CA ILE A 105 -17.04 15.96 -6.57
C ILE A 105 -16.34 17.33 -6.67
N LYS A 106 -17.02 18.39 -6.26
CA LYS A 106 -16.46 19.75 -6.22
C LYS A 106 -16.86 20.47 -4.93
N PRO A 107 -16.48 19.97 -3.75
CA PRO A 107 -16.78 20.66 -2.52
C PRO A 107 -16.04 22.02 -2.50
N PHE A 108 -16.75 23.06 -2.12
CA PHE A 108 -16.23 24.44 -2.07
C PHE A 108 -15.59 24.93 -3.38
N GLY A 109 -16.00 24.36 -4.53
CA GLY A 109 -15.45 24.71 -5.84
C GLY A 109 -14.10 24.05 -6.19
N ILE A 110 -13.47 23.34 -5.28
CA ILE A 110 -12.20 22.61 -5.49
C ILE A 110 -12.50 21.25 -6.13
N LYS A 111 -11.72 20.89 -7.15
CA LYS A 111 -11.80 19.55 -7.74
C LYS A 111 -11.38 18.51 -6.72
N ALA A 112 -12.21 17.50 -6.52
CA ALA A 112 -11.92 16.39 -5.62
C ALA A 112 -12.55 15.09 -6.14
N LYS A 113 -12.05 13.97 -5.62
CA LYS A 113 -12.61 12.62 -5.83
C LYS A 113 -12.98 12.01 -4.49
N LEU A 114 -14.21 11.56 -4.36
CA LEU A 114 -14.65 10.71 -3.26
C LEU A 114 -14.33 9.26 -3.62
N ALA A 115 -13.68 8.56 -2.72
CA ALA A 115 -13.37 7.13 -2.79
C ALA A 115 -14.14 6.41 -1.69
N LEU A 116 -14.91 5.39 -2.05
CA LEU A 116 -15.60 4.50 -1.13
C LEU A 116 -15.30 3.06 -1.54
N GLY A 117 -15.00 2.19 -0.58
CA GLY A 117 -14.64 0.82 -0.93
C GLY A 117 -14.47 -0.10 0.26
N ALA A 118 -13.91 -1.25 -0.02
CA ALA A 118 -13.49 -2.21 0.99
C ALA A 118 -12.22 -2.94 0.54
N GLU A 119 -11.43 -3.33 1.51
CA GLU A 119 -10.27 -4.21 1.37
C GLU A 119 -10.56 -5.54 2.05
N TRP A 120 -10.18 -6.61 1.41
CA TRP A 120 -10.11 -7.94 1.98
C TRP A 120 -8.64 -8.32 2.10
N LEU A 121 -8.24 -8.73 3.29
CA LEU A 121 -6.91 -9.17 3.63
C LEU A 121 -6.99 -10.64 4.06
N LYS A 122 -6.22 -11.49 3.39
CA LYS A 122 -5.98 -12.89 3.76
C LYS A 122 -4.56 -13.01 4.30
N ASP A 123 -4.45 -13.46 5.53
CA ASP A 123 -3.19 -13.91 6.09
C ASP A 123 -2.77 -15.23 5.44
N LEU A 124 -1.53 -15.31 5.01
CA LEU A 124 -0.96 -16.50 4.35
C LEU A 124 0.23 -17.05 5.12
N GLY A 125 0.74 -16.29 6.08
CA GLY A 125 1.91 -16.62 6.86
C GLY A 125 1.59 -17.36 8.16
N ASP A 126 2.57 -17.38 9.03
CA ASP A 126 2.53 -18.01 10.35
C ASP A 126 2.92 -16.95 11.39
N PHE A 127 2.00 -16.64 12.29
CA PHE A 127 2.17 -15.59 13.30
C PHE A 127 3.35 -15.88 14.24
N ASP A 128 3.47 -17.13 14.72
CA ASP A 128 4.55 -17.56 15.63
C ASP A 128 5.94 -17.44 15.01
N LYS A 129 6.03 -17.51 13.69
CA LYS A 129 7.27 -17.34 12.93
C LYS A 129 7.55 -15.89 12.54
N GLY A 130 6.59 -14.98 12.78
CA GLY A 130 6.66 -13.58 12.36
C GLY A 130 6.53 -13.39 10.84
N THR A 131 6.04 -14.40 10.12
CA THR A 131 5.81 -14.32 8.67
C THR A 131 4.38 -13.94 8.32
N GLY A 132 3.44 -13.98 9.29
CA GLY A 132 2.03 -13.63 9.14
C GLY A 132 1.56 -12.56 10.12
N THR A 133 0.39 -12.00 9.86
CA THR A 133 -0.29 -11.05 10.75
C THR A 133 -1.15 -11.74 11.80
N GLY A 134 -1.43 -13.03 11.61
CA GLY A 134 -2.29 -13.84 12.49
C GLY A 134 -3.78 -13.56 12.34
N ALA A 135 -4.21 -12.79 11.33
CA ALA A 135 -5.61 -12.45 11.19
C ALA A 135 -6.04 -12.21 9.74
N ASP A 136 -7.15 -12.83 9.36
CA ASP A 136 -7.90 -12.49 8.16
C ASP A 136 -8.83 -11.31 8.43
N SER A 137 -8.81 -10.29 7.60
CA SER A 137 -9.54 -9.06 7.87
C SER A 137 -10.34 -8.54 6.68
N ILE A 138 -11.36 -7.76 6.99
CA ILE A 138 -12.05 -6.90 6.02
C ILE A 138 -11.96 -5.46 6.52
N ALA A 139 -11.73 -4.51 5.60
CA ALA A 139 -11.63 -3.11 5.96
C ALA A 139 -12.45 -2.23 5.01
N PRO A 140 -13.67 -1.80 5.40
CA PRO A 140 -14.34 -0.71 4.71
C PRO A 140 -13.48 0.55 4.74
N LEU A 141 -13.52 1.32 3.65
CA LEU A 141 -12.73 2.53 3.50
C LEU A 141 -13.55 3.68 2.91
N ALA A 142 -13.19 4.88 3.33
CA ALA A 142 -13.68 6.12 2.76
C ALA A 142 -12.55 7.15 2.68
N GLY A 143 -12.52 7.94 1.60
CA GLY A 143 -11.48 8.95 1.44
C GLY A 143 -11.86 10.03 0.44
N ILE A 144 -11.16 11.15 0.52
CA ILE A 144 -11.29 12.27 -0.42
C ILE A 144 -9.89 12.64 -0.91
N GLY A 145 -9.72 12.63 -2.24
CA GLY A 145 -8.54 13.14 -2.92
C GLY A 145 -8.80 14.54 -3.47
N TRP A 146 -8.07 15.53 -2.98
CA TRP A 146 -8.15 16.94 -3.39
C TRP A 146 -7.09 17.25 -4.43
N VAL A 147 -7.44 18.02 -5.44
CA VAL A 147 -6.52 18.50 -6.48
C VAL A 147 -6.50 20.05 -6.40
N PRO A 148 -5.75 20.62 -5.45
CA PRO A 148 -5.73 22.08 -5.26
C PRO A 148 -5.09 22.80 -6.44
N ASP A 149 -4.13 22.19 -7.11
CA ASP A 149 -3.46 22.67 -8.32
C ASP A 149 -2.95 21.51 -9.20
N ASP A 150 -2.30 21.84 -10.32
CA ASP A 150 -1.84 20.85 -11.33
C ASP A 150 -0.64 19.99 -10.84
N ARG A 151 -0.06 20.30 -9.69
CA ARG A 151 1.13 19.61 -9.15
C ARG A 151 0.89 18.90 -7.83
N ASN A 152 -0.11 19.32 -7.07
CA ASN A 152 -0.36 18.83 -5.73
C ASN A 152 -1.65 18.01 -5.65
N PHE A 153 -1.56 16.89 -4.95
CA PHE A 153 -2.69 16.03 -4.58
C PHE A 153 -2.63 15.83 -3.07
N ILE A 154 -3.76 16.03 -2.40
CA ILE A 154 -3.89 15.82 -0.96
C ILE A 154 -5.02 14.82 -0.76
N ILE A 155 -4.74 13.71 -0.10
CA ILE A 155 -5.71 12.66 0.12
C ILE A 155 -5.86 12.44 1.63
N THR A 156 -7.09 12.46 2.10
CA THR A 156 -7.47 11.98 3.43
C THR A 156 -8.23 10.68 3.25
N LEU A 157 -7.84 9.66 3.98
CA LEU A 157 -8.42 8.32 3.91
C LEU A 157 -8.61 7.78 5.32
N VAL A 158 -9.67 7.03 5.55
CA VAL A 158 -9.88 6.23 6.76
C VAL A 158 -10.28 4.82 6.35
N GLN A 159 -9.68 3.83 7.01
CA GLN A 159 -10.03 2.41 6.94
C GLN A 159 -10.37 1.94 8.35
N TYR A 160 -11.31 0.99 8.46
CA TYR A 160 -11.60 0.29 9.70
C TYR A 160 -11.36 -1.20 9.48
N PHE A 161 -10.30 -1.74 10.07
CA PHE A 161 -9.97 -3.15 10.00
C PHE A 161 -10.77 -3.92 11.04
N TYR A 162 -11.34 -5.03 10.60
CA TYR A 162 -12.06 -5.97 11.44
C TYR A 162 -11.65 -7.39 11.05
N SER A 163 -11.04 -8.14 11.99
CA SER A 163 -10.75 -9.54 11.77
C SER A 163 -12.03 -10.37 11.88
N TYR A 164 -12.14 -11.37 11.00
CA TYR A 164 -13.23 -12.34 11.02
C TYR A 164 -12.73 -13.77 11.22
N ASP A 165 -11.41 -13.97 11.15
CA ASP A 165 -10.71 -15.21 11.46
C ASP A 165 -9.32 -14.84 12.01
N THR A 166 -8.97 -15.37 13.18
CA THR A 166 -7.71 -15.09 13.86
C THR A 166 -7.02 -16.41 14.19
N ASP A 167 -5.69 -16.42 14.07
CA ASP A 167 -4.88 -17.56 14.48
C ASP A 167 -4.97 -17.74 16.01
N ASN A 168 -4.97 -18.99 16.47
CA ASN A 168 -4.96 -19.30 17.91
C ASN A 168 -3.71 -18.80 18.64
N ALA A 169 -2.63 -18.51 17.91
CA ALA A 169 -1.40 -17.91 18.43
C ALA A 169 -1.52 -16.41 18.70
N ARG A 170 -2.54 -15.76 18.14
CA ARG A 170 -2.87 -14.36 18.38
C ARG A 170 -3.94 -14.28 19.46
N ASP A 171 -3.62 -13.63 20.57
CA ASP A 171 -4.51 -13.53 21.74
C ASP A 171 -5.70 -12.57 21.51
N GLU A 172 -5.62 -11.67 20.51
CA GLU A 172 -6.57 -10.59 20.31
C GLU A 172 -7.07 -10.49 18.85
N ASP A 173 -8.33 -10.12 18.68
CA ASP A 173 -8.90 -9.75 17.41
C ASP A 173 -8.26 -8.46 16.87
N VAL A 174 -8.31 -8.24 15.55
CA VAL A 174 -7.94 -6.96 14.95
C VAL A 174 -9.17 -6.07 14.88
N ARG A 175 -9.15 -4.97 15.60
CA ARG A 175 -10.14 -3.88 15.51
C ARG A 175 -9.44 -2.55 15.50
N GLU A 176 -9.13 -2.05 14.31
CA GLU A 176 -8.25 -0.92 14.12
C GLU A 176 -8.90 0.14 13.24
N THR A 177 -8.83 1.40 13.66
CA THR A 177 -9.12 2.54 12.79
C THR A 177 -7.80 3.11 12.27
N ALA A 178 -7.64 3.13 10.94
CA ALA A 178 -6.42 3.57 10.28
C ALA A 178 -6.67 4.84 9.43
N PRO A 179 -6.60 6.05 10.01
CA PRO A 179 -6.61 7.29 9.25
C PRO A 179 -5.28 7.49 8.53
N ARG A 180 -5.32 8.13 7.34
CA ARG A 180 -4.13 8.46 6.55
C ARG A 180 -4.24 9.85 5.96
N LEU A 181 -3.12 10.55 5.92
CA LEU A 181 -2.96 11.82 5.22
C LEU A 181 -1.83 11.67 4.21
N ILE A 182 -2.15 11.78 2.92
CA ILE A 182 -1.20 11.60 1.83
C ILE A 182 -1.06 12.92 1.08
N TRP A 183 0.18 13.37 0.88
CA TRP A 183 0.52 14.47 -0.01
C TRP A 183 1.41 13.95 -1.13
N ILE A 184 0.98 14.19 -2.37
CA ILE A 184 1.75 13.83 -3.56
C ILE A 184 2.01 15.11 -4.34
N ARG A 185 3.28 15.31 -4.73
CA ARG A 185 3.72 16.42 -5.57
C ARG A 185 4.34 15.89 -6.86
N SER A 186 3.78 16.31 -7.98
CA SER A 186 4.39 16.08 -9.29
C SER A 186 5.61 17.00 -9.47
N LEU A 187 6.69 16.45 -9.99
CA LEU A 187 7.97 17.12 -10.27
C LEU A 187 8.25 17.04 -11.77
N PRO A 188 7.47 17.77 -12.64
CA PRO A 188 7.53 17.61 -14.09
C PRO A 188 8.91 17.94 -14.68
N GLU A 189 9.66 18.85 -14.07
CA GLU A 189 11.01 19.22 -14.47
C GLU A 189 12.02 18.05 -14.36
N LEU A 190 11.76 17.14 -13.42
CA LEU A 190 12.57 15.94 -13.18
C LEU A 190 11.94 14.68 -13.82
N GLY A 191 10.73 14.80 -14.40
CA GLY A 191 9.94 13.66 -14.84
C GLY A 191 9.52 12.73 -13.70
N GLY A 192 9.37 13.26 -12.48
CA GLY A 192 9.21 12.47 -11.27
C GLY A 192 8.08 12.94 -10.36
N TRP A 193 8.06 12.39 -9.16
CA TRP A 193 7.13 12.74 -8.08
C TRP A 193 7.77 12.54 -6.71
N PHE A 194 7.21 13.25 -5.76
CA PHE A 194 7.43 13.05 -4.33
C PHE A 194 6.10 12.67 -3.67
N LYS A 195 6.12 11.76 -2.69
CA LYS A 195 4.97 11.43 -1.83
C LYS A 195 5.40 11.47 -0.37
N ALA A 196 4.57 12.07 0.47
CA ALA A 196 4.60 11.91 1.92
C ALA A 196 3.25 11.33 2.37
N ASP A 197 3.25 10.28 3.18
CA ASP A 197 2.08 9.53 3.59
C ASP A 197 2.17 9.24 5.09
N LEU A 198 1.43 10.01 5.87
CA LEU A 198 1.29 9.78 7.30
C LEU A 198 0.18 8.75 7.51
N LYS A 199 0.57 7.59 7.96
CA LYS A 199 -0.30 6.48 8.36
C LYS A 199 -0.43 6.51 9.85
N MET A 200 -1.65 6.44 10.33
CA MET A 200 -1.97 6.37 11.76
C MET A 200 -2.81 5.12 11.99
N SER A 201 -2.70 4.55 13.16
CA SER A 201 -3.46 3.39 13.60
C SER A 201 -3.95 3.61 15.03
N ILE A 202 -5.19 3.26 15.29
CA ILE A 202 -5.81 3.26 16.63
C ILE A 202 -6.34 1.86 16.82
N ASP A 203 -5.67 1.08 17.65
CA ASP A 203 -6.11 -0.25 18.06
C ASP A 203 -7.20 -0.10 19.14
N HIS A 204 -8.34 -0.79 18.97
CA HIS A 204 -9.46 -0.73 19.90
C HIS A 204 -9.51 -1.94 20.85
N GLU A 205 -8.64 -2.91 20.68
CA GLU A 205 -8.53 -4.08 21.56
C GLU A 205 -7.41 -3.92 22.59
N ASP A 206 -6.36 -3.13 22.29
CA ASP A 206 -5.23 -2.87 23.19
C ASP A 206 -5.26 -1.41 23.72
N ASP A 207 -6.12 -1.16 24.72
CA ASP A 207 -6.24 0.12 25.46
C ASP A 207 -6.15 1.40 24.59
N GLU A 208 -6.67 1.36 23.35
CA GLU A 208 -6.60 2.43 22.37
C GLU A 208 -5.15 2.82 22.01
N ASN A 209 -4.25 1.86 21.86
CA ASN A 209 -2.89 2.10 21.43
C ASN A 209 -2.85 2.84 20.10
N PHE A 210 -2.03 3.89 20.04
CA PHE A 210 -1.91 4.77 18.88
C PHE A 210 -0.54 4.65 18.24
N ASP A 211 -0.51 4.18 17.01
CA ASP A 211 0.70 4.07 16.20
C ASP A 211 0.69 5.06 15.04
N GLN A 212 1.88 5.48 14.61
CA GLN A 212 2.03 6.31 13.42
C GLN A 212 3.32 5.98 12.65
N VAL A 213 3.23 6.06 11.33
CA VAL A 213 4.35 5.82 10.43
C VAL A 213 4.34 6.86 9.31
N LEU A 214 5.48 7.52 9.09
CA LEU A 214 5.68 8.44 7.96
C LEU A 214 6.41 7.72 6.82
N GLU A 215 5.73 7.54 5.69
CA GLU A 215 6.34 7.09 4.44
C GLU A 215 6.72 8.30 3.58
N LEU A 216 7.99 8.34 3.16
CA LEU A 216 8.49 9.28 2.17
C LEU A 216 8.89 8.50 0.91
N GLN A 217 8.43 8.94 -0.26
CA GLN A 217 8.74 8.31 -1.53
C GLN A 217 9.21 9.34 -2.54
N LEU A 218 10.26 9.02 -3.27
CA LEU A 218 10.75 9.79 -4.41
C LEU A 218 10.86 8.88 -5.63
N GLY A 219 10.20 9.27 -6.72
CA GLY A 219 10.16 8.46 -7.93
C GLY A 219 10.38 9.25 -9.20
N LYS A 220 10.70 8.52 -10.27
CA LYS A 220 10.92 9.05 -11.61
C LYS A 220 10.45 8.08 -12.68
N MET A 221 9.77 8.60 -13.69
CA MET A 221 9.49 7.87 -14.92
C MET A 221 10.71 7.94 -15.84
N VAL A 222 11.20 6.79 -16.30
CA VAL A 222 12.31 6.68 -17.28
C VAL A 222 11.79 6.47 -18.69
N SER A 223 10.52 6.06 -18.81
CA SER A 223 9.76 6.02 -20.06
C SER A 223 8.29 6.33 -19.76
N PRO A 224 7.42 6.49 -20.75
CA PRO A 224 5.98 6.66 -20.51
C PRO A 224 5.33 5.52 -19.72
N SER A 225 5.90 4.33 -19.75
CA SER A 225 5.35 3.12 -19.13
C SER A 225 6.19 2.56 -17.99
N VAL A 226 7.42 3.02 -17.76
CA VAL A 226 8.31 2.45 -16.74
C VAL A 226 8.86 3.55 -15.85
N GLY A 227 8.74 3.36 -14.55
CA GLY A 227 9.30 4.22 -13.52
C GLY A 227 9.99 3.44 -12.43
N PHE A 228 10.75 4.15 -11.62
CA PHE A 228 11.40 3.65 -10.41
C PHE A 228 11.11 4.61 -9.27
N TYR A 229 11.05 4.09 -8.06
CA TYR A 229 11.02 4.92 -6.87
C TYR A 229 11.77 4.26 -5.71
N GLY A 230 12.30 5.12 -4.85
CA GLY A 230 12.78 4.75 -3.53
C GLY A 230 11.81 5.23 -2.46
N GLU A 231 11.77 4.53 -1.34
CA GLU A 231 10.91 4.86 -0.22
C GLU A 231 11.63 4.62 1.11
N VAL A 232 11.27 5.44 2.10
CA VAL A 232 11.72 5.33 3.49
C VAL A 232 10.50 5.43 4.36
N PHE A 233 10.42 4.57 5.37
CA PHE A 233 9.41 4.60 6.41
C PHE A 233 10.10 4.90 7.72
N LEU A 234 9.56 5.85 8.45
CA LEU A 234 10.02 6.28 9.76
C LEU A 234 8.95 5.86 10.77
N GLY A 235 9.33 4.95 11.65
CA GLY A 235 8.46 4.37 12.67
C GLY A 235 8.87 4.80 14.08
N ASP A 236 9.11 3.85 14.94
CA ASP A 236 9.24 3.96 16.39
C ASP A 236 10.20 5.07 16.86
N ASP A 237 11.46 5.05 16.45
CA ASP A 237 12.48 6.03 16.88
C ASP A 237 12.14 7.49 16.54
N VAL A 238 11.23 7.73 15.62
CA VAL A 238 10.89 9.06 15.10
C VAL A 238 9.48 9.48 15.51
N LEU A 239 8.53 8.55 15.57
CA LEU A 239 7.11 8.83 15.72
C LEU A 239 6.44 8.03 16.85
N ASP A 240 7.22 7.35 17.71
CA ASP A 240 6.70 6.53 18.81
C ASP A 240 5.74 5.42 18.31
N SER A 241 6.22 4.61 17.36
CA SER A 241 5.48 3.50 16.75
C SER A 241 6.06 2.16 17.18
N ASN A 242 5.23 1.19 17.50
CA ASN A 242 5.67 -0.16 17.90
C ASN A 242 5.89 -1.11 16.71
N ALA A 243 5.72 -0.65 15.47
CA ALA A 243 5.76 -1.51 14.29
C ALA A 243 7.19 -1.88 13.84
N TYR A 244 8.09 -0.91 13.80
CA TYR A 244 9.52 -1.06 13.43
C TYR A 244 10.23 0.30 13.57
N ASN A 245 11.55 0.27 13.72
CA ASN A 245 12.37 1.49 13.83
C ASN A 245 12.35 2.29 12.53
N TYR A 246 12.73 1.66 11.44
CA TYR A 246 12.65 2.23 10.10
C TYR A 246 12.53 1.14 9.03
N SER A 247 12.13 1.53 7.84
CA SER A 247 12.19 0.69 6.66
C SER A 247 12.70 1.48 5.46
N VAL A 248 13.44 0.81 4.59
CA VAL A 248 13.89 1.37 3.32
C VAL A 248 13.53 0.43 2.20
N GLY A 249 13.18 0.98 1.05
CA GLY A 249 12.77 0.16 -0.08
C GLY A 249 12.92 0.83 -1.42
N GLY A 250 12.61 0.07 -2.44
CA GLY A 250 12.54 0.57 -3.81
C GLY A 250 11.65 -0.32 -4.67
N ALA A 251 11.18 0.25 -5.76
CA ALA A 251 10.30 -0.46 -6.67
C ALA A 251 10.51 -0.08 -8.13
N VAL A 252 10.13 -1.02 -8.98
CA VAL A 252 9.90 -0.81 -10.40
C VAL A 252 8.40 -0.71 -10.62
N ARG A 253 7.96 0.33 -11.31
CA ARG A 253 6.55 0.58 -11.69
C ARG A 253 6.36 0.44 -13.18
N VAL A 254 5.39 -0.36 -13.59
CA VAL A 254 4.96 -0.48 -14.98
C VAL A 254 3.53 0.08 -15.10
N MET A 255 3.33 1.04 -16.00
CA MET A 255 2.02 1.65 -16.31
C MET A 255 1.52 1.18 -17.67
N TYR A 256 0.20 0.96 -17.83
CA TYR A 256 -0.41 0.47 -19.07
C TYR A 256 -1.88 0.88 -19.22
#